data_3aa5befdc4b34e95118de72c84258d59
#
_entry.id   3aa5befdc4b34e95118de72c84258d59
#
_cell.length_a   1.000
_cell.length_b   1.000
_cell.length_c   1.000
_cell.angle_alpha   90.00
_cell.angle_beta   90.00
_cell.angle_gamma   90.00
#
_symmetry.space_group_name_H-M   'P 1'
#
loop_
_entity.id
_entity.type
_entity.pdbx_description
1 polymer ?
#
loop_
_entity_poly.entity_id
_entity_poly.type
_entity_poly.pdbx_seq_one_letter_code
_entity_poly.pdbx_strand_id
1 'polypeptide(L)'
;MLEIIQSIKNKINKLIFLLIYKSSFKNFGCKSTICMPFQIDGAKFIKIGKKVHVHTNTWMLALKNSSAKPEININDGVYIGRFAHIVSTNNISIEKNVLISDKVYISDNLHDYKNVQKPIKEQKILNVNKVNIGENSWLGENVCVIGASVGKHCVIGANSVVLS
;
A
#
# COMPACT_ATOMS: atom_id res chain seq x y z
N MET A 1 -23.40 9.78 -21.13
CA MET A 1 -23.94 8.42 -20.87
C MET A 1 -22.88 7.50 -20.27
N LEU A 2 -21.69 7.39 -20.88
CA LEU A 2 -20.60 6.51 -20.41
C LEU A 2 -20.13 6.86 -18.98
N GLU A 3 -19.95 8.12 -18.65
CA GLU A 3 -19.54 8.61 -17.34
C GLU A 3 -20.56 8.28 -16.24
N ILE A 4 -21.86 8.37 -16.56
CA ILE A 4 -22.93 8.05 -15.61
C ILE A 4 -22.90 6.56 -15.29
N ILE A 5 -22.78 5.70 -16.31
CA ILE A 5 -22.67 4.25 -16.12
C ILE A 5 -21.46 3.89 -15.27
N GLN A 6 -20.31 4.49 -15.58
CA GLN A 6 -19.07 4.29 -14.80
C GLN A 6 -19.23 4.75 -13.35
N SER A 7 -19.88 5.89 -13.11
CA SER A 7 -20.15 6.41 -11.77
C SER A 7 -21.06 5.45 -10.97
N ILE A 8 -22.11 4.94 -11.57
CA ILE A 8 -23.03 3.96 -10.96
C ILE A 8 -22.27 2.68 -10.62
N LYS A 9 -21.52 2.12 -11.57
CA LYS A 9 -20.69 0.92 -11.37
C LYS A 9 -19.71 1.11 -10.18
N ASN A 10 -19.05 2.25 -10.12
CA ASN A 10 -18.11 2.57 -9.03
C ASN A 10 -18.81 2.66 -7.67
N LYS A 11 -20.01 3.24 -7.61
CA LYS A 11 -20.82 3.30 -6.38
C LYS A 11 -21.24 1.91 -5.91
N ILE A 12 -21.70 1.05 -6.82
CA ILE A 12 -22.11 -0.32 -6.51
C ILE A 12 -20.91 -1.12 -5.99
N ASN A 13 -19.78 -1.10 -6.69
CA ASN A 13 -18.58 -1.81 -6.30
C ASN A 13 -18.07 -1.36 -4.92
N LYS A 14 -18.10 -0.05 -4.65
CA LYS A 14 -17.77 0.51 -3.35
C LYS A 14 -18.70 -0.03 -2.25
N LEU A 15 -20.01 -0.08 -2.49
CA LEU A 15 -20.97 -0.56 -1.53
C LEU A 15 -20.75 -2.05 -1.23
N ILE A 16 -20.56 -2.87 -2.26
CA ILE A 16 -20.27 -4.30 -2.13
C ILE A 16 -18.98 -4.50 -1.32
N PHE A 17 -17.92 -3.77 -1.66
CA PHE A 17 -16.65 -3.85 -0.94
C PHE A 17 -16.83 -3.52 0.56
N LEU A 18 -17.55 -2.46 0.88
CA LEU A 18 -17.78 -2.04 2.27
C LEU A 18 -18.60 -3.08 3.04
N LEU A 19 -19.62 -3.66 2.43
CA LEU A 19 -20.48 -4.64 3.10
C LEU A 19 -19.75 -5.97 3.37
N ILE A 20 -18.95 -6.44 2.43
CA ILE A 20 -18.34 -7.78 2.48
C ILE A 20 -16.97 -7.75 3.16
N TYR A 21 -16.11 -6.76 2.83
CA TYR A 21 -14.69 -6.83 3.17
C TYR A 21 -14.25 -5.90 4.31
N LYS A 22 -15.04 -4.87 4.66
CA LYS A 22 -14.65 -3.89 5.68
C LYS A 22 -14.27 -4.54 7.02
N SER A 23 -15.01 -5.54 7.45
CA SER A 23 -14.80 -6.25 8.72
C SER A 23 -13.52 -7.09 8.76
N SER A 24 -12.93 -7.39 7.59
CA SER A 24 -11.68 -8.17 7.50
C SER A 24 -10.44 -7.34 7.89
N PHE A 25 -10.54 -6.01 7.85
CA PHE A 25 -9.43 -5.12 8.20
C PHE A 25 -9.26 -4.98 9.71
N LYS A 26 -8.02 -4.75 10.16
CA LYS A 26 -7.72 -4.43 11.56
C LYS A 26 -8.47 -3.18 12.04
N ASN A 27 -8.60 -2.19 11.16
CA ASN A 27 -9.44 -1.00 11.31
C ASN A 27 -9.81 -0.46 9.93
N PHE A 28 -11.02 0.09 9.80
CA PHE A 28 -11.46 0.74 8.57
C PHE A 28 -12.25 2.00 8.90
N GLY A 29 -11.60 3.16 8.71
CA GLY A 29 -12.12 4.47 9.07
C GLY A 29 -13.33 4.91 8.22
N CYS A 30 -14.14 5.78 8.79
CA CYS A 30 -15.32 6.32 8.10
C CYS A 30 -14.94 7.15 6.87
N LYS A 31 -15.83 7.15 5.87
CA LYS A 31 -15.67 7.86 4.58
C LYS A 31 -14.47 7.37 3.75
N SER A 32 -13.87 6.23 4.11
CA SER A 32 -12.79 5.62 3.33
C SER A 32 -13.34 4.67 2.28
N THR A 33 -12.59 4.50 1.19
CA THR A 33 -12.99 3.67 0.04
C THR A 33 -11.81 2.94 -0.53
N ILE A 34 -12.04 1.68 -0.91
CA ILE A 34 -11.13 0.90 -1.75
C ILE A 34 -11.91 0.49 -2.99
N CYS A 35 -11.41 0.88 -4.17
CA CYS A 35 -12.07 0.65 -5.44
C CYS A 35 -11.45 -0.57 -6.12
N MET A 36 -12.20 -1.67 -6.23
CA MET A 36 -11.81 -2.87 -6.98
C MET A 36 -10.29 -3.16 -6.87
N PRO A 37 -9.79 -3.57 -5.71
CA PRO A 37 -8.38 -3.91 -5.57
C PRO A 37 -8.07 -5.14 -6.43
N PHE A 38 -6.81 -5.26 -6.89
CA PHE A 38 -6.36 -6.47 -7.55
C PHE A 38 -6.31 -7.62 -6.52
N GLN A 39 -5.67 -7.36 -5.37
CA GLN A 39 -5.54 -8.34 -4.30
C GLN A 39 -5.27 -7.65 -2.97
N ILE A 40 -5.83 -8.20 -1.88
CA ILE A 40 -5.53 -7.78 -0.51
C ILE A 40 -5.31 -9.04 0.33
N ASP A 41 -4.08 -9.27 0.75
CA ASP A 41 -3.73 -10.36 1.64
C ASP A 41 -3.35 -9.84 3.03
N GLY A 42 -3.77 -10.56 4.05
CA GLY A 42 -3.50 -10.18 5.44
C GLY A 42 -4.25 -8.92 5.89
N ALA A 43 -5.47 -8.69 5.42
CA ALA A 43 -6.30 -7.53 5.77
C ALA A 43 -6.38 -7.28 7.28
N LYS A 44 -6.38 -8.32 8.11
CA LYS A 44 -6.33 -8.23 9.59
C LYS A 44 -5.10 -7.53 10.16
N PHE A 45 -4.08 -7.30 9.35
CA PHE A 45 -2.87 -6.55 9.69
C PHE A 45 -2.83 -5.16 9.04
N ILE A 46 -3.89 -4.79 8.29
CA ILE A 46 -3.98 -3.52 7.59
C ILE A 46 -4.95 -2.61 8.33
N LYS A 47 -4.50 -1.39 8.66
CA LYS A 47 -5.32 -0.32 9.21
C LYS A 47 -5.55 0.74 8.15
N ILE A 48 -6.79 1.10 7.94
CA ILE A 48 -7.23 2.18 7.07
C ILE A 48 -7.81 3.29 7.94
N GLY A 49 -7.27 4.48 7.84
CA GLY A 49 -7.75 5.70 8.51
C GLY A 49 -9.06 6.22 7.93
N LYS A 50 -9.45 7.43 8.31
CA LYS A 50 -10.65 8.12 7.81
C LYS A 50 -10.36 8.83 6.50
N LYS A 51 -11.35 8.93 5.59
CA LYS A 51 -11.25 9.65 4.33
C LYS A 51 -10.08 9.17 3.44
N VAL A 52 -9.69 7.92 3.55
CA VAL A 52 -8.70 7.30 2.69
C VAL A 52 -9.34 6.91 1.37
N HIS A 53 -8.66 7.17 0.26
CA HIS A 53 -9.10 6.72 -1.05
C HIS A 53 -8.03 5.84 -1.69
N VAL A 54 -8.37 4.57 -1.92
CA VAL A 54 -7.52 3.62 -2.64
C VAL A 54 -8.16 3.32 -3.99
N HIS A 55 -7.42 3.58 -5.06
CA HIS A 55 -7.90 3.43 -6.42
C HIS A 55 -7.84 1.96 -6.90
N THR A 56 -8.33 1.73 -8.14
CA THR A 56 -8.45 0.39 -8.73
C THR A 56 -7.10 -0.30 -8.94
N ASN A 57 -7.14 -1.63 -8.98
CA ASN A 57 -5.99 -2.50 -9.27
C ASN A 57 -4.82 -2.34 -8.28
N THR A 58 -5.06 -1.80 -7.10
CA THR A 58 -4.07 -1.75 -6.03
C THR A 58 -3.86 -3.14 -5.45
N TRP A 59 -2.62 -3.47 -5.14
CA TRP A 59 -2.24 -4.72 -4.50
C TRP A 59 -1.61 -4.43 -3.13
N MET A 60 -2.22 -4.93 -2.05
CA MET A 60 -1.73 -4.77 -0.68
C MET A 60 -1.50 -6.13 -0.03
N LEU A 61 -0.27 -6.38 0.39
CA LEU A 61 0.14 -7.63 1.01
C LEU A 61 0.75 -7.38 2.39
N ALA A 62 0.10 -7.86 3.44
CA ALA A 62 0.65 -7.90 4.79
C ALA A 62 0.99 -9.37 5.11
N LEU A 63 2.19 -9.80 4.73
CA LEU A 63 2.61 -11.19 4.75
C LEU A 63 3.29 -11.54 6.06
N LYS A 64 2.72 -12.50 6.80
CA LYS A 64 3.33 -13.02 8.02
C LYS A 64 4.62 -13.75 7.68
N ASN A 65 5.74 -13.27 8.20
CA ASN A 65 7.03 -13.92 8.16
C ASN A 65 7.34 -14.52 9.54
N SER A 66 8.24 -15.50 9.61
CA SER A 66 8.62 -16.18 10.87
C SER A 66 9.19 -15.21 11.92
N SER A 67 9.79 -14.11 11.51
CA SER A 67 10.51 -13.18 12.39
C SER A 67 9.74 -11.94 12.81
N ALA A 68 8.63 -11.59 12.14
CA ALA A 68 7.87 -10.37 12.46
C ALA A 68 6.38 -10.53 12.15
N LYS A 69 5.55 -9.71 12.82
CA LYS A 69 4.13 -9.56 12.55
C LYS A 69 3.98 -8.36 11.61
N PRO A 70 3.50 -8.57 10.36
CA PRO A 70 3.39 -7.47 9.40
C PRO A 70 2.36 -6.44 9.85
N GLU A 71 2.58 -5.19 9.46
CA GLU A 71 1.58 -4.13 9.66
C GLU A 71 1.65 -3.13 8.50
N ILE A 72 0.49 -2.77 7.94
CA ILE A 72 0.32 -1.65 7.01
C ILE A 72 -0.64 -0.67 7.66
N ASN A 73 -0.14 0.54 7.97
CA ASN A 73 -0.92 1.62 8.54
C ASN A 73 -1.09 2.73 7.50
N ILE A 74 -2.32 2.94 7.03
CA ILE A 74 -2.67 4.03 6.12
C ILE A 74 -3.50 5.03 6.91
N ASN A 75 -2.92 6.19 7.21
CA ASN A 75 -3.54 7.21 8.06
C ASN A 75 -4.59 8.05 7.31
N ASP A 76 -5.19 9.01 8.03
CA ASP A 76 -6.32 9.79 7.55
C ASP A 76 -5.99 10.61 6.30
N GLY A 77 -6.91 10.71 5.36
CA GLY A 77 -6.81 11.57 4.19
C GLY A 77 -5.84 11.10 3.10
N VAL A 78 -5.25 9.92 3.24
CA VAL A 78 -4.32 9.37 2.22
C VAL A 78 -5.06 9.06 0.93
N TYR A 79 -4.44 9.41 -0.20
CA TYR A 79 -4.87 9.00 -1.54
C TYR A 79 -3.83 8.04 -2.14
N ILE A 80 -4.30 6.91 -2.65
CA ILE A 80 -3.47 5.90 -3.33
C ILE A 80 -3.99 5.71 -4.74
N GLY A 81 -3.15 5.98 -5.72
CA GLY A 81 -3.41 5.86 -7.14
C GLY A 81 -3.59 4.42 -7.61
N ARG A 82 -3.79 4.25 -8.93
CA ARG A 82 -4.01 2.95 -9.58
C ARG A 82 -2.72 2.13 -9.59
N PHE A 83 -2.88 0.80 -9.58
CA PHE A 83 -1.77 -0.15 -9.73
C PHE A 83 -0.67 0.04 -8.66
N ALA A 84 -0.97 0.70 -7.54
CA ALA A 84 -0.03 0.76 -6.43
C ALA A 84 0.18 -0.64 -5.85
N HIS A 85 1.42 -0.96 -5.47
CA HIS A 85 1.78 -2.24 -4.88
C HIS A 85 2.48 -1.99 -3.53
N ILE A 86 1.86 -2.41 -2.43
CA ILE A 86 2.35 -2.19 -1.06
C ILE A 86 2.53 -3.54 -0.40
N VAL A 87 3.78 -3.90 -0.07
CA VAL A 87 4.13 -5.21 0.50
C VAL A 87 4.85 -5.04 1.83
N SER A 88 4.25 -5.52 2.91
CA SER A 88 4.86 -5.49 4.24
C SER A 88 5.05 -6.89 4.80
N THR A 89 6.24 -7.13 5.35
CA THR A 89 6.55 -8.26 6.22
C THR A 89 6.94 -7.82 7.63
N ASN A 90 7.04 -6.50 7.85
CA ASN A 90 7.42 -5.87 9.12
C ASN A 90 6.48 -4.67 9.41
N ASN A 91 6.79 -3.47 8.92
CA ASN A 91 5.97 -2.29 9.18
C ASN A 91 6.09 -1.23 8.08
N ILE A 92 4.95 -0.87 7.50
CA ILE A 92 4.80 0.27 6.59
C ILE A 92 3.77 1.23 7.19
N SER A 93 4.16 2.50 7.37
CA SER A 93 3.28 3.59 7.80
C SER A 93 3.20 4.65 6.72
N ILE A 94 1.99 4.98 6.29
CA ILE A 94 1.70 6.09 5.38
C ILE A 94 0.94 7.12 6.19
N GLU A 95 1.59 8.25 6.46
CA GLU A 95 1.10 9.30 7.34
C GLU A 95 -0.08 10.07 6.70
N LYS A 96 -0.65 11.01 7.46
CA LYS A 96 -1.83 11.77 7.06
C LYS A 96 -1.61 12.55 5.76
N ASN A 97 -2.67 12.61 4.94
CA ASN A 97 -2.73 13.42 3.72
C ASN A 97 -1.62 13.13 2.69
N VAL A 98 -0.98 11.97 2.76
CA VAL A 98 -0.02 11.58 1.74
C VAL A 98 -0.72 11.32 0.42
N LEU A 99 -0.14 11.84 -0.67
CA LEU A 99 -0.57 11.60 -2.03
C LEU A 99 0.36 10.58 -2.68
N ILE A 100 -0.17 9.44 -3.07
CA ILE A 100 0.54 8.39 -3.81
C ILE A 100 -0.05 8.33 -5.21
N SER A 101 0.78 8.61 -6.21
CA SER A 101 0.37 8.54 -7.63
C SER A 101 0.22 7.09 -8.11
N ASP A 102 -0.05 6.90 -9.40
CA ASP A 102 -0.24 5.59 -9.99
C ASP A 102 1.07 4.76 -10.00
N LYS A 103 0.97 3.43 -9.96
CA LYS A 103 2.08 2.46 -10.09
C LYS A 103 3.19 2.59 -9.04
N VAL A 104 2.94 3.21 -7.90
CA VAL A 104 3.95 3.32 -6.83
C VAL A 104 4.14 1.96 -6.17
N TYR A 105 5.41 1.60 -5.93
CA TYR A 105 5.79 0.40 -5.18
C TYR A 105 6.39 0.78 -3.82
N ILE A 106 5.87 0.18 -2.74
CA ILE A 106 6.36 0.39 -1.37
C ILE A 106 6.59 -0.96 -0.72
N SER A 107 7.82 -1.20 -0.23
CA SER A 107 8.18 -2.47 0.40
C SER A 107 9.14 -2.27 1.58
N ASP A 108 8.96 -3.06 2.63
CA ASP A 108 9.88 -3.19 3.77
C ASP A 108 10.68 -4.50 3.73
N ASN A 109 10.72 -5.14 2.58
CA ASN A 109 11.36 -6.45 2.41
C ASN A 109 12.02 -6.60 1.05
N LEU A 110 12.93 -7.57 0.96
CA LEU A 110 13.63 -7.99 -0.25
C LEU A 110 13.75 -9.52 -0.24
N HIS A 111 13.95 -10.12 -1.41
CA HIS A 111 14.45 -11.49 -1.49
C HIS A 111 15.95 -11.52 -1.16
N ASP A 112 16.38 -12.49 -0.38
CA ASP A 112 17.81 -12.77 -0.23
C ASP A 112 18.38 -13.26 -1.57
N TYR A 113 19.54 -12.73 -1.95
CA TYR A 113 20.22 -13.03 -3.21
C TYR A 113 21.69 -13.40 -3.01
N LYS A 114 22.14 -13.49 -1.75
CA LYS A 114 23.56 -13.67 -1.42
C LYS A 114 24.09 -15.07 -1.77
N ASN A 115 23.23 -16.07 -1.71
CA ASN A 115 23.64 -17.44 -2.04
C ASN A 115 23.54 -17.67 -3.56
N VAL A 116 24.66 -17.59 -4.26
CA VAL A 116 24.75 -17.78 -5.70
C VAL A 116 24.50 -19.22 -6.17
N GLN A 117 24.50 -20.19 -5.24
CA GLN A 117 24.22 -21.61 -5.54
C GLN A 117 22.73 -21.97 -5.48
N LYS A 118 21.88 -21.02 -5.05
CA LYS A 118 20.42 -21.23 -4.96
C LYS A 118 19.68 -20.20 -5.80
N PRO A 119 18.63 -20.62 -6.51
CA PRO A 119 17.71 -19.67 -7.14
C PRO A 119 17.17 -18.65 -6.12
N ILE A 120 17.11 -17.37 -6.49
CA ILE A 120 16.65 -16.29 -5.61
C ILE A 120 15.25 -16.59 -5.02
N LYS A 121 14.33 -17.16 -5.84
CA LYS A 121 12.99 -17.55 -5.40
C LYS A 121 12.94 -18.57 -4.25
N GLU A 122 14.00 -19.32 -4.04
CA GLU A 122 14.13 -20.33 -2.99
C GLU A 122 14.87 -19.79 -1.75
N GLN A 123 15.36 -18.56 -1.83
CA GLN A 123 15.99 -17.88 -0.70
C GLN A 123 14.96 -17.14 0.14
N LYS A 124 15.34 -16.79 1.36
CA LYS A 124 14.43 -16.15 2.33
C LYS A 124 14.00 -14.76 1.88
N ILE A 125 12.83 -14.35 2.33
CA ILE A 125 12.43 -12.94 2.31
C ILE A 125 13.08 -12.28 3.54
N LEU A 126 13.89 -11.26 3.29
CA LEU A 126 14.56 -10.46 4.32
C LEU A 126 13.73 -9.24 4.65
N ASN A 127 13.51 -8.99 5.94
CA ASN A 127 13.05 -7.69 6.39
C ASN A 127 14.21 -6.69 6.24
N VAL A 128 13.95 -5.60 5.56
CA VAL A 128 14.83 -4.43 5.57
C VAL A 128 14.35 -3.44 6.63
N ASN A 129 14.48 -2.15 6.44
CA ASN A 129 14.02 -1.19 7.44
C ASN A 129 12.50 -1.00 7.37
N LYS A 130 11.91 -0.52 8.48
CA LYS A 130 10.54 -0.01 8.47
C LYS A 130 10.45 1.15 7.49
N VAL A 131 9.31 1.24 6.81
CA VAL A 131 9.04 2.32 5.86
C VAL A 131 8.06 3.30 6.49
N ASN A 132 8.41 4.58 6.49
CA ASN A 132 7.50 5.65 6.89
C ASN A 132 7.43 6.70 5.78
N ILE A 133 6.22 6.96 5.26
CA ILE A 133 5.97 8.06 4.33
C ILE A 133 5.35 9.19 5.13
N GLY A 134 6.12 10.26 5.33
CA GLY A 134 5.77 11.37 6.20
C GLY A 134 4.57 12.19 5.70
N GLU A 135 3.88 12.80 6.65
CA GLU A 135 2.66 13.58 6.45
C GLU A 135 2.78 14.62 5.35
N ASN A 136 1.72 14.79 4.53
CA ASN A 136 1.61 15.75 3.43
C ASN A 136 2.65 15.58 2.31
N SER A 137 3.30 14.42 2.22
CA SER A 137 4.27 14.14 1.14
C SER A 137 3.57 13.61 -0.10
N TRP A 138 4.24 13.73 -1.22
CA TRP A 138 3.78 13.24 -2.53
C TRP A 138 4.81 12.31 -3.16
N LEU A 139 4.37 11.10 -3.49
CA LEU A 139 5.12 10.17 -4.31
C LEU A 139 4.59 10.24 -5.75
N GLY A 140 5.45 10.65 -6.67
CA GLY A 140 5.15 10.72 -8.10
C GLY A 140 4.87 9.34 -8.71
N GLU A 141 4.41 9.33 -9.97
CA GLU A 141 4.11 8.07 -10.67
C GLU A 141 5.33 7.17 -10.76
N ASN A 142 5.10 5.85 -10.57
CA ASN A 142 6.13 4.81 -10.70
C ASN A 142 7.33 4.99 -9.73
N VAL A 143 7.12 5.64 -8.60
CA VAL A 143 8.13 5.72 -7.53
C VAL A 143 8.23 4.37 -6.83
N CYS A 144 9.48 3.95 -6.52
CA CYS A 144 9.74 2.78 -5.69
C CYS A 144 10.36 3.22 -4.36
N VAL A 145 9.78 2.81 -3.21
CA VAL A 145 10.35 3.02 -1.88
C VAL A 145 10.59 1.66 -1.24
N ILE A 146 11.87 1.32 -1.01
CA ILE A 146 12.27 0.00 -0.53
C ILE A 146 13.14 0.15 0.72
N GLY A 147 12.59 -0.22 1.88
CA GLY A 147 13.28 -0.15 3.16
C GLY A 147 13.72 1.26 3.57
N ALA A 148 13.16 2.29 2.98
CA ALA A 148 13.52 3.68 3.23
C ALA A 148 12.32 4.48 3.75
N SER A 149 12.60 5.61 4.40
CA SER A 149 11.56 6.53 4.86
C SER A 149 11.63 7.86 4.12
N VAL A 150 10.48 8.46 3.87
CA VAL A 150 10.31 9.79 3.29
C VAL A 150 9.86 10.74 4.40
N GLY A 151 10.50 11.90 4.52
CA GLY A 151 10.15 12.94 5.49
C GLY A 151 8.77 13.55 5.24
N LYS A 152 8.35 14.47 6.12
CA LYS A 152 7.10 15.25 5.94
C LYS A 152 7.28 16.29 4.83
N HIS A 153 6.18 16.60 4.13
CA HIS A 153 6.14 17.62 3.07
C HIS A 153 7.20 17.43 1.97
N CYS A 154 7.59 16.19 1.72
CA CYS A 154 8.55 15.84 0.66
C CYS A 154 7.81 15.52 -0.65
N VAL A 155 8.48 15.83 -1.76
CA VAL A 155 8.06 15.40 -3.10
C VAL A 155 9.12 14.49 -3.67
N ILE A 156 8.72 13.27 -4.02
CA ILE A 156 9.57 12.32 -4.74
C ILE A 156 9.12 12.33 -6.20
N GLY A 157 10.03 12.72 -7.09
CA GLY A 157 9.74 12.79 -8.51
C GLY A 157 9.38 11.44 -9.13
N ALA A 158 8.60 11.45 -10.22
CA ALA A 158 8.23 10.24 -10.92
C ALA A 158 9.44 9.40 -11.35
N ASN A 159 9.29 8.06 -11.37
CA ASN A 159 10.33 7.09 -11.71
C ASN A 159 11.56 7.08 -10.78
N SER A 160 11.48 7.69 -9.60
CA SER A 160 12.55 7.65 -8.60
C SER A 160 12.56 6.35 -7.82
N VAL A 161 13.75 5.92 -7.41
CA VAL A 161 13.93 4.79 -6.48
C VAL A 161 14.57 5.32 -5.20
N VAL A 162 13.88 5.11 -4.07
CA VAL A 162 14.33 5.52 -2.73
C VAL A 162 14.72 4.26 -1.97
N LEU A 163 15.99 4.15 -1.63
CA LEU A 163 16.59 3.04 -0.89
C LEU A 163 17.14 3.50 0.46
N SER A 164 17.30 2.56 1.40
CA SER A 164 17.97 2.79 2.70
C SER A 164 19.47 2.78 2.58
#